data_e88d28e6027da4c9a59e6195a7a34ff6
#
_entry.id   e88d28e6027da4c9a59e6195a7a34ff6
#
_cell.length_a   1.000
_cell.length_b   1.000
_cell.length_c   1.000
_cell.angle_alpha   90.00
_cell.angle_beta   90.00
_cell.angle_gamma   90.00
#
_symmetry.space_group_name_H-M   'P 1'
#
loop_
_entity.id
_entity.type
_entity.pdbx_description
1 polymer ?
#
loop_
_entity_poly.entity_id
_entity_poly.type
_entity_poly.pdbx_seq_one_letter_code
_entity_poly.pdbx_strand_id
1 'polypeptide(L)'
;IGYTMNEFEFLVSQCMEEVLMTIDVPEGSEVLEVVMSFVANWFIFSRPVLGGESVMDMFVDTFSHQVKRPLLRRSLPKWKEARLNIYRIEEMLNRSQFVVRPLFGGEQMKVNIFDEDDEIEEGYLLLGVLVPIGDDYTFFTTYLDNQPKDEEKLVTTLGQLMDDYGETKFSNFIDVYFPEVLDAFLFDDSSVVAQEMKGLSDEQTFVADQFQSVMEETGMHRSFIDLGIVLWYSFCKKRNPDIHNPMLYVAILHYVVEKAAFGGDDQLKKLLVEEYGVSQYRLCEAYTEFKQVLQPELQELDGIMENM
;
A
#
# COMPACT_ATOMS: atom_id res chain seq x y z
N ILE A 1 -35.09 -0.50 -9.83
CA ILE A 1 -33.78 -0.54 -9.16
C ILE A 1 -34.07 -0.47 -7.69
N GLY A 2 -34.22 -1.63 -7.03
CA GLY A 2 -34.65 -1.72 -5.63
C GLY A 2 -33.52 -1.82 -4.62
N TYR A 3 -32.32 -1.28 -4.91
CA TYR A 3 -31.32 -1.09 -3.90
C TYR A 3 -31.66 0.12 -3.06
N THR A 4 -31.76 -0.07 -1.79
CA THR A 4 -31.81 1.04 -0.86
C THR A 4 -30.41 1.65 -0.76
N MET A 5 -30.30 2.95 -0.56
CA MET A 5 -29.01 3.63 -0.30
C MET A 5 -28.18 2.88 0.75
N ASN A 6 -28.85 2.30 1.75
CA ASN A 6 -28.23 1.54 2.83
C ASN A 6 -27.46 0.28 2.37
N GLU A 7 -27.86 -0.37 1.29
CA GLU A 7 -27.16 -1.57 0.78
C GLU A 7 -25.86 -1.17 0.06
N PHE A 8 -25.87 -0.07 -0.68
CA PHE A 8 -24.65 0.47 -1.28
C PHE A 8 -23.68 1.00 -0.22
N GLU A 9 -24.17 1.74 0.75
CA GLU A 9 -23.38 2.24 1.87
C GLU A 9 -22.70 1.08 2.62
N PHE A 10 -23.43 0.00 2.87
CA PHE A 10 -22.88 -1.20 3.51
C PHE A 10 -21.75 -1.83 2.68
N LEU A 11 -21.97 -2.02 1.37
CA LEU A 11 -20.97 -2.63 0.49
C LEU A 11 -19.71 -1.74 0.33
N VAL A 12 -19.89 -0.43 0.23
CA VAL A 12 -18.77 0.51 0.20
C VAL A 12 -18.01 0.50 1.52
N SER A 13 -18.73 0.48 2.67
CA SER A 13 -18.07 0.40 3.98
C SER A 13 -17.27 -0.90 4.13
N GLN A 14 -17.79 -2.03 3.63
CA GLN A 14 -17.06 -3.29 3.65
C GLN A 14 -15.78 -3.23 2.79
N CYS A 15 -15.84 -2.64 1.60
CA CYS A 15 -14.65 -2.42 0.78
C CYS A 15 -13.64 -1.49 1.46
N MET A 16 -14.13 -0.47 2.18
CA MET A 16 -13.28 0.42 2.97
C MET A 16 -12.60 -0.32 4.12
N GLU A 17 -13.32 -1.16 4.84
CA GLU A 17 -12.75 -1.99 5.91
C GLU A 17 -11.67 -2.94 5.35
N GLU A 18 -11.92 -3.60 4.23
CA GLU A 18 -10.92 -4.47 3.56
C GLU A 18 -9.62 -3.69 3.26
N VAL A 19 -9.74 -2.46 2.74
CA VAL A 19 -8.57 -1.63 2.42
C VAL A 19 -7.87 -1.12 3.68
N LEU A 20 -8.62 -0.60 4.65
CA LEU A 20 -8.04 -0.06 5.90
C LEU A 20 -7.43 -1.15 6.81
N MET A 21 -7.79 -2.42 6.62
CA MET A 21 -7.11 -3.54 7.26
C MET A 21 -5.75 -3.86 6.63
N THR A 22 -5.55 -3.49 5.37
CA THR A 22 -4.32 -3.76 4.61
C THR A 22 -3.38 -2.56 4.63
N ILE A 23 -3.95 -1.36 4.54
CA ILE A 23 -3.19 -0.11 4.40
C ILE A 23 -3.32 0.71 5.68
N ASP A 24 -2.18 1.07 6.28
CA ASP A 24 -2.14 1.97 7.43
C ASP A 24 -2.20 3.43 6.97
N VAL A 25 -3.42 3.99 7.02
CA VAL A 25 -3.65 5.39 6.65
C VAL A 25 -4.18 6.14 7.86
N PRO A 26 -3.49 7.19 8.33
CA PRO A 26 -3.94 7.98 9.47
C PRO A 26 -5.32 8.61 9.22
N GLU A 27 -6.19 8.52 10.22
CA GLU A 27 -7.51 9.16 10.16
C GLU A 27 -7.37 10.68 9.94
N GLY A 28 -8.16 11.20 8.99
CA GLY A 28 -8.18 12.64 8.67
C GLY A 28 -6.99 13.13 7.84
N SER A 29 -6.14 12.25 7.34
CA SER A 29 -5.06 12.60 6.41
C SER A 29 -5.60 12.85 5.00
N GLU A 30 -4.91 13.69 4.21
CA GLU A 30 -5.20 13.86 2.78
C GLU A 30 -5.08 12.54 2.01
N VAL A 31 -4.18 11.65 2.46
CA VAL A 31 -3.99 10.31 1.90
C VAL A 31 -5.27 9.48 2.03
N LEU A 32 -5.99 9.58 3.15
CA LEU A 32 -7.25 8.87 3.35
C LEU A 32 -8.31 9.26 2.31
N GLU A 33 -8.45 10.55 1.99
CA GLU A 33 -9.40 11.01 0.97
C GLU A 33 -9.06 10.45 -0.42
N VAL A 34 -7.76 10.39 -0.74
CA VAL A 34 -7.28 9.79 -1.97
C VAL A 34 -7.59 8.30 -1.99
N VAL A 35 -7.22 7.54 -0.96
CA VAL A 35 -7.52 6.10 -0.82
C VAL A 35 -9.02 5.85 -0.97
N MET A 36 -9.88 6.64 -0.32
CA MET A 36 -11.34 6.52 -0.45
C MET A 36 -11.83 6.67 -1.89
N SER A 37 -11.25 7.60 -2.66
CA SER A 37 -11.58 7.76 -4.09
C SER A 37 -11.24 6.51 -4.90
N PHE A 38 -10.10 5.86 -4.61
CA PHE A 38 -9.69 4.63 -5.31
C PHE A 38 -10.51 3.42 -4.88
N VAL A 39 -10.89 3.31 -3.61
CA VAL A 39 -11.83 2.29 -3.15
C VAL A 39 -13.18 2.44 -3.86
N ALA A 40 -13.67 3.66 -4.03
CA ALA A 40 -14.90 3.92 -4.78
C ALA A 40 -14.77 3.49 -6.25
N ASN A 41 -13.63 3.77 -6.90
CA ASN A 41 -13.36 3.31 -8.27
C ASN A 41 -13.32 1.78 -8.35
N TRP A 42 -12.62 1.11 -7.43
CA TRP A 42 -12.57 -0.34 -7.35
C TRP A 42 -13.97 -0.95 -7.18
N PHE A 43 -14.77 -0.40 -6.25
CA PHE A 43 -16.16 -0.82 -6.06
C PHE A 43 -17.00 -0.65 -7.33
N ILE A 44 -16.89 0.49 -8.01
CA ILE A 44 -17.70 0.81 -9.20
C ILE A 44 -17.37 -0.12 -10.37
N PHE A 45 -16.09 -0.44 -10.60
CA PHE A 45 -15.65 -1.12 -11.82
C PHE A 45 -15.39 -2.62 -11.63
N SER A 46 -15.01 -3.07 -10.43
CA SER A 46 -14.50 -4.43 -10.21
C SER A 46 -15.38 -5.27 -9.30
N ARG A 47 -16.04 -4.65 -8.31
CA ARG A 47 -16.83 -5.44 -7.34
C ARG A 47 -18.20 -5.79 -7.88
N PRO A 48 -18.53 -7.09 -8.00
CA PRO A 48 -19.87 -7.50 -8.40
C PRO A 48 -20.89 -7.21 -7.29
N VAL A 49 -22.00 -6.57 -7.66
CA VAL A 49 -23.06 -6.21 -6.69
C VAL A 49 -24.29 -7.09 -6.85
N LEU A 50 -25.04 -6.94 -7.94
CA LEU A 50 -26.23 -7.74 -8.20
C LEU A 50 -26.03 -8.62 -9.43
N GLY A 51 -26.38 -9.89 -9.29
CA GLY A 51 -26.36 -10.81 -10.42
C GLY A 51 -24.97 -11.07 -11.02
N GLY A 52 -23.89 -10.62 -10.33
CA GLY A 52 -22.52 -10.72 -10.81
C GLY A 52 -22.06 -9.53 -11.68
N GLU A 53 -22.89 -8.50 -11.80
CA GLU A 53 -22.55 -7.26 -12.55
C GLU A 53 -21.94 -6.20 -11.63
N SER A 54 -21.02 -5.40 -12.17
CA SER A 54 -20.47 -4.23 -11.48
C SER A 54 -21.47 -3.05 -11.47
N VAL A 55 -21.24 -2.05 -10.64
CA VAL A 55 -22.04 -0.81 -10.65
C VAL A 55 -21.94 -0.12 -12.01
N MET A 56 -20.77 -0.16 -12.65
CA MET A 56 -20.58 0.42 -13.98
C MET A 56 -21.38 -0.33 -15.05
N ASP A 57 -21.46 -1.65 -15.02
CA ASP A 57 -22.28 -2.44 -15.93
C ASP A 57 -23.75 -2.03 -15.83
N MET A 58 -24.28 -1.99 -14.62
CA MET A 58 -25.67 -1.58 -14.34
C MET A 58 -25.94 -0.13 -14.79
N PHE A 59 -24.99 0.77 -14.56
CA PHE A 59 -25.10 2.16 -14.98
C PHE A 59 -25.17 2.28 -16.50
N VAL A 60 -24.28 1.61 -17.22
CA VAL A 60 -24.24 1.63 -18.69
C VAL A 60 -25.54 1.07 -19.27
N ASP A 61 -26.03 -0.05 -18.76
CA ASP A 61 -27.26 -0.67 -19.25
C ASP A 61 -28.51 0.17 -18.99
N THR A 62 -28.54 0.84 -17.85
CA THR A 62 -29.70 1.65 -17.45
C THR A 62 -29.71 3.02 -18.13
N PHE A 63 -28.55 3.69 -18.26
CA PHE A 63 -28.48 5.12 -18.59
C PHE A 63 -27.85 5.44 -19.94
N SER A 64 -27.20 4.50 -20.64
CA SER A 64 -26.53 4.78 -21.91
C SER A 64 -27.43 5.44 -22.96
N HIS A 65 -28.73 5.07 -23.00
CA HIS A 65 -29.70 5.62 -23.94
C HIS A 65 -30.11 7.07 -23.61
N GLN A 66 -29.88 7.53 -22.36
CA GLN A 66 -30.23 8.89 -21.91
C GLN A 66 -29.12 9.91 -22.22
N VAL A 67 -27.91 9.42 -22.54
CA VAL A 67 -26.76 10.28 -22.82
C VAL A 67 -26.96 11.03 -24.15
N LYS A 68 -26.99 12.35 -24.06
CA LYS A 68 -27.27 13.24 -25.22
C LYS A 68 -26.02 13.53 -26.05
N ARG A 69 -24.82 13.54 -25.45
CA ARG A 69 -23.55 13.82 -26.12
C ARG A 69 -23.15 12.64 -27.02
N PRO A 70 -23.09 12.81 -28.39
CA PRO A 70 -22.87 11.67 -29.28
C PRO A 70 -21.58 10.92 -29.07
N LEU A 71 -20.48 11.63 -28.69
CA LEU A 71 -19.19 11.05 -28.43
C LEU A 71 -19.27 10.13 -27.20
N LEU A 72 -19.76 10.66 -26.09
CA LEU A 72 -19.90 9.92 -24.84
C LEU A 72 -20.87 8.73 -25.00
N ARG A 73 -21.97 8.90 -25.72
CA ARG A 73 -22.93 7.82 -26.00
C ARG A 73 -22.30 6.64 -26.72
N ARG A 74 -21.32 6.90 -27.64
CA ARG A 74 -20.59 5.85 -28.36
C ARG A 74 -19.52 5.19 -27.48
N SER A 75 -18.91 5.95 -26.56
CA SER A 75 -17.84 5.47 -25.70
C SER A 75 -18.37 4.70 -24.48
N LEU A 76 -19.52 5.11 -23.95
CA LEU A 76 -20.06 4.59 -22.70
C LEU A 76 -20.21 3.05 -22.64
N PRO A 77 -20.66 2.33 -23.70
CA PRO A 77 -20.70 0.87 -23.67
C PRO A 77 -19.35 0.20 -23.44
N LYS A 78 -18.26 0.84 -23.87
CA LYS A 78 -16.90 0.33 -23.69
C LYS A 78 -16.40 0.52 -22.23
N TRP A 79 -17.05 1.36 -21.42
CA TRP A 79 -16.70 1.56 -20.02
C TRP A 79 -16.91 0.30 -19.16
N LYS A 80 -17.75 -0.62 -19.62
CA LYS A 80 -17.91 -1.94 -18.99
C LYS A 80 -16.62 -2.78 -18.97
N GLU A 81 -15.72 -2.51 -19.91
CA GLU A 81 -14.43 -3.20 -20.03
C GLU A 81 -13.31 -2.48 -19.24
N ALA A 82 -13.58 -1.26 -18.77
CA ALA A 82 -12.60 -0.50 -18.00
C ALA A 82 -12.37 -1.14 -16.62
N ARG A 83 -11.12 -1.18 -16.19
CA ARG A 83 -10.69 -1.71 -14.89
C ARG A 83 -9.62 -0.83 -14.31
N LEU A 84 -9.44 -0.91 -13.00
CA LEU A 84 -8.25 -0.40 -12.35
C LEU A 84 -7.01 -1.06 -12.96
N ASN A 85 -5.97 -0.28 -13.18
CA ASN A 85 -4.70 -0.80 -13.68
C ASN A 85 -3.57 0.17 -13.33
N ILE A 86 -2.35 -0.33 -13.41
CA ILE A 86 -1.14 0.48 -13.32
C ILE A 86 -0.62 0.69 -14.74
N TYR A 87 -0.34 1.93 -15.07
CA TYR A 87 0.14 2.36 -16.38
C TYR A 87 1.47 3.05 -16.26
N ARG A 88 2.36 2.81 -17.22
CA ARG A 88 3.60 3.58 -17.38
C ARG A 88 3.40 4.64 -18.44
N ILE A 89 3.88 5.86 -18.21
CA ILE A 89 3.97 6.91 -19.22
C ILE A 89 5.15 6.58 -20.13
N GLU A 90 4.86 6.32 -21.42
CA GLU A 90 5.86 6.00 -22.44
C GLU A 90 6.36 7.25 -23.17
N GLU A 91 5.48 8.24 -23.37
CA GLU A 91 5.77 9.45 -24.14
C GLU A 91 4.85 10.61 -23.72
N MET A 92 5.43 11.78 -23.48
CA MET A 92 4.68 13.02 -23.27
C MET A 92 4.46 13.73 -24.61
N LEU A 93 3.21 13.79 -25.09
CA LEU A 93 2.87 14.50 -26.34
C LEU A 93 2.77 16.02 -26.13
N ASN A 94 2.21 16.42 -25.00
CA ASN A 94 2.15 17.80 -24.49
C ASN A 94 1.74 17.77 -23.00
N ARG A 95 1.49 18.93 -22.37
CA ARG A 95 1.14 19.03 -20.94
C ARG A 95 -0.14 18.31 -20.53
N SER A 96 -1.08 18.11 -21.46
CA SER A 96 -2.38 17.48 -21.19
C SER A 96 -2.60 16.18 -21.95
N GLN A 97 -1.60 15.69 -22.69
CA GLN A 97 -1.70 14.46 -23.48
C GLN A 97 -0.43 13.66 -23.40
N PHE A 98 -0.56 12.38 -23.15
CA PHE A 98 0.54 11.44 -23.11
C PHE A 98 0.11 10.04 -23.57
N VAL A 99 1.09 9.20 -23.87
CA VAL A 99 0.88 7.80 -24.23
C VAL A 99 1.26 6.94 -23.03
N VAL A 100 0.37 6.05 -22.64
CA VAL A 100 0.63 5.08 -21.57
C VAL A 100 0.59 3.65 -22.08
N ARG A 101 1.23 2.76 -21.35
CA ARG A 101 1.14 1.32 -21.52
C ARG A 101 0.82 0.67 -20.16
N PRO A 102 -0.09 -0.32 -20.10
CA PRO A 102 -0.28 -1.11 -18.89
C PRO A 102 1.01 -1.80 -18.46
N LEU A 103 1.32 -1.77 -17.15
CA LEU A 103 2.58 -2.26 -16.59
C LEU A 103 2.78 -3.77 -16.87
N PHE A 104 1.71 -4.56 -16.80
CA PHE A 104 1.73 -6.02 -17.05
C PHE A 104 1.33 -6.40 -18.48
N GLY A 105 1.68 -5.57 -19.45
CA GLY A 105 1.46 -5.83 -20.88
C GLY A 105 0.11 -5.32 -21.37
N GLY A 106 0.04 -5.03 -22.65
CA GLY A 106 -1.12 -4.46 -23.33
C GLY A 106 -0.72 -3.50 -24.42
N GLU A 107 -1.74 -2.92 -25.08
CA GLU A 107 -1.54 -1.92 -26.11
C GLU A 107 -1.31 -0.54 -25.50
N GLN A 108 -0.58 0.30 -26.25
CA GLN A 108 -0.42 1.70 -25.89
C GLN A 108 -1.74 2.45 -26.05
N MET A 109 -2.01 3.36 -25.14
CA MET A 109 -3.21 4.18 -25.12
C MET A 109 -2.84 5.64 -25.03
N LYS A 110 -3.49 6.47 -25.85
CA LYS A 110 -3.36 7.92 -25.77
C LYS A 110 -4.34 8.46 -24.73
N VAL A 111 -3.81 9.15 -23.74
CA VAL A 111 -4.58 9.70 -22.62
C VAL A 111 -4.61 11.20 -22.67
N ASN A 112 -5.78 11.76 -22.40
CA ASN A 112 -5.98 13.18 -22.18
C ASN A 112 -6.29 13.42 -20.71
N ILE A 113 -5.57 14.36 -20.08
CA ILE A 113 -5.87 14.87 -18.73
C ILE A 113 -6.42 16.29 -18.85
N PHE A 114 -7.28 16.67 -17.92
CA PHE A 114 -7.94 17.97 -17.90
C PHE A 114 -7.33 18.91 -16.85
N ASP A 115 -6.48 18.39 -15.97
CA ASP A 115 -5.77 19.17 -14.98
C ASP A 115 -4.34 19.42 -15.48
N GLU A 116 -3.95 20.71 -15.62
CA GLU A 116 -2.65 21.10 -16.16
C GLU A 116 -1.59 21.31 -15.06
N ASP A 117 -1.98 21.14 -13.79
CA ASP A 117 -1.11 21.45 -12.63
C ASP A 117 -0.25 20.24 -12.20
N ASP A 118 -0.46 19.07 -12.80
CA ASP A 118 0.30 17.87 -12.45
C ASP A 118 1.67 17.84 -13.13
N GLU A 119 2.73 17.80 -12.36
CA GLU A 119 4.12 17.65 -12.80
C GLU A 119 4.46 16.17 -13.07
N ILE A 120 3.76 15.53 -14.01
CA ILE A 120 4.06 14.17 -14.46
C ILE A 120 5.03 14.15 -15.63
N GLU A 121 5.89 13.14 -15.68
CA GLU A 121 6.95 13.00 -16.68
C GLU A 121 6.95 11.57 -17.29
N GLU A 122 7.70 11.41 -18.38
CA GLU A 122 7.95 10.09 -18.98
C GLU A 122 8.57 9.13 -17.94
N GLY A 123 8.07 7.90 -17.93
CA GLY A 123 8.47 6.87 -16.98
C GLY A 123 7.63 6.82 -15.70
N TYR A 124 6.85 7.85 -15.36
CA TYR A 124 5.97 7.80 -14.19
C TYR A 124 4.97 6.65 -14.31
N LEU A 125 4.65 6.07 -13.16
CA LEU A 125 3.63 5.05 -13.02
C LEU A 125 2.33 5.71 -12.53
N LEU A 126 1.22 5.37 -13.18
CA LEU A 126 -0.10 5.90 -12.86
C LEU A 126 -1.04 4.76 -12.50
N LEU A 127 -1.59 4.76 -11.29
CA LEU A 127 -2.66 3.85 -10.89
C LEU A 127 -4.02 4.53 -11.11
N GLY A 128 -4.94 3.91 -11.84
CA GLY A 128 -6.26 4.48 -12.08
C GLY A 128 -7.11 3.67 -13.05
N VAL A 129 -8.31 4.17 -13.32
CA VAL A 129 -9.22 3.59 -14.31
C VAL A 129 -9.23 4.45 -15.56
N LEU A 130 -8.76 3.91 -16.67
CA LEU A 130 -8.87 4.57 -17.98
C LEU A 130 -10.18 4.20 -18.65
N VAL A 131 -10.93 5.22 -19.07
CA VAL A 131 -12.16 5.09 -19.83
C VAL A 131 -12.01 5.71 -21.22
N PRO A 132 -12.48 5.05 -22.29
CA PRO A 132 -12.40 5.59 -23.63
C PRO A 132 -13.38 6.74 -23.83
N ILE A 133 -12.91 7.82 -24.50
CA ILE A 133 -13.73 8.94 -24.98
C ILE A 133 -13.36 9.20 -26.43
N GLY A 134 -14.15 8.67 -27.36
CA GLY A 134 -13.84 8.69 -28.79
C GLY A 134 -12.71 7.73 -29.12
N ASP A 135 -11.62 8.26 -29.66
CA ASP A 135 -10.44 7.49 -30.04
C ASP A 135 -9.32 7.56 -28.97
N ASP A 136 -9.46 8.42 -27.98
CA ASP A 136 -8.52 8.62 -26.88
C ASP A 136 -9.13 8.10 -25.56
N TYR A 137 -8.32 8.13 -24.50
CA TYR A 137 -8.70 7.73 -23.13
C TYR A 137 -8.58 8.92 -22.18
N THR A 138 -9.25 8.81 -21.04
CA THR A 138 -9.07 9.71 -19.89
C THR A 138 -9.21 8.92 -18.60
N PHE A 139 -8.66 9.40 -17.51
CA PHE A 139 -8.95 8.83 -16.20
C PHE A 139 -10.40 9.11 -15.80
N PHE A 140 -11.05 8.12 -15.21
CA PHE A 140 -12.47 8.21 -14.83
C PHE A 140 -12.71 9.30 -13.77
N THR A 141 -11.88 9.35 -12.75
CA THR A 141 -11.89 10.40 -11.73
C THR A 141 -10.52 11.06 -11.64
N THR A 142 -9.61 10.42 -10.92
CA THR A 142 -8.22 10.84 -10.72
C THR A 142 -7.30 9.65 -10.93
N TYR A 143 -6.02 9.87 -10.82
CA TYR A 143 -4.98 8.85 -10.80
C TYR A 143 -4.05 9.12 -9.62
N LEU A 144 -3.37 8.06 -9.15
CA LEU A 144 -2.19 8.17 -8.30
C LEU A 144 -0.97 8.07 -9.19
N ASP A 145 0.00 8.92 -8.94
CA ASP A 145 1.29 8.86 -9.61
C ASP A 145 2.38 8.37 -8.66
N ASN A 146 3.35 7.69 -9.23
CA ASN A 146 4.56 7.28 -8.54
C ASN A 146 5.76 7.49 -9.45
N GLN A 147 6.88 7.93 -8.86
CA GLN A 147 8.09 8.21 -9.61
C GLN A 147 8.75 6.91 -10.12
N PRO A 148 9.46 6.95 -11.27
CA PRO A 148 9.96 5.76 -11.96
C PRO A 148 11.08 5.01 -11.24
N LYS A 149 11.53 5.49 -10.07
CA LYS A 149 12.73 4.96 -9.38
C LYS A 149 12.64 3.48 -9.02
N ASP A 150 11.42 2.94 -8.92
CA ASP A 150 11.17 1.62 -8.36
C ASP A 150 10.25 0.72 -9.21
N GLU A 151 10.10 1.00 -10.54
CA GLU A 151 9.26 0.18 -11.44
C GLU A 151 9.62 -1.31 -11.39
N GLU A 152 10.90 -1.65 -11.52
CA GLU A 152 11.37 -3.04 -11.54
C GLU A 152 11.03 -3.76 -10.22
N LYS A 153 11.11 -3.02 -9.14
CA LYS A 153 10.78 -3.50 -7.82
C LYS A 153 9.26 -3.71 -7.67
N LEU A 154 8.44 -2.70 -8.01
CA LEU A 154 6.99 -2.82 -7.97
C LEU A 154 6.51 -4.03 -8.80
N VAL A 155 7.07 -4.21 -10.01
CA VAL A 155 6.77 -5.38 -10.85
C VAL A 155 7.15 -6.69 -10.15
N THR A 156 8.30 -6.72 -9.46
CA THR A 156 8.75 -7.89 -8.70
C THR A 156 7.83 -8.17 -7.52
N THR A 157 7.51 -7.17 -6.71
CA THR A 157 6.60 -7.29 -5.56
C THR A 157 5.21 -7.77 -5.99
N LEU A 158 4.62 -7.13 -6.99
CA LEU A 158 3.31 -7.53 -7.50
C LEU A 158 3.34 -8.92 -8.15
N GLY A 159 4.45 -9.28 -8.81
CA GLY A 159 4.66 -10.63 -9.36
C GLY A 159 4.68 -11.69 -8.26
N GLN A 160 5.38 -11.45 -7.15
CA GLN A 160 5.41 -12.33 -5.99
C GLN A 160 4.04 -12.47 -5.34
N LEU A 161 3.33 -11.35 -5.12
CA LEU A 161 1.97 -11.38 -4.59
C LEU A 161 1.03 -12.21 -5.49
N MET A 162 1.09 -12.02 -6.81
CA MET A 162 0.29 -12.82 -7.74
C MET A 162 0.60 -14.31 -7.63
N ASP A 163 1.87 -14.70 -7.50
CA ASP A 163 2.28 -16.09 -7.31
C ASP A 163 1.78 -16.67 -5.99
N ASP A 164 1.87 -15.91 -4.89
CA ASP A 164 1.41 -16.31 -3.55
C ASP A 164 -0.11 -16.53 -3.51
N TYR A 165 -0.88 -15.71 -4.23
CA TYR A 165 -2.34 -15.84 -4.36
C TYR A 165 -2.78 -16.79 -5.50
N GLY A 166 -1.82 -17.34 -6.27
CA GLY A 166 -2.09 -18.27 -7.36
C GLY A 166 -2.71 -17.64 -8.60
N GLU A 167 -2.58 -16.32 -8.76
CA GLU A 167 -3.11 -15.58 -9.90
C GLU A 167 -2.08 -15.45 -11.02
N THR A 168 -2.53 -15.64 -12.25
CA THR A 168 -1.67 -15.60 -13.44
C THR A 168 -1.86 -14.35 -14.31
N LYS A 169 -2.91 -13.59 -14.03
CA LYS A 169 -3.25 -12.37 -14.78
C LYS A 169 -3.42 -11.20 -13.81
N PHE A 170 -2.67 -10.15 -14.03
CA PHE A 170 -2.76 -8.95 -13.21
C PHE A 170 -4.17 -8.34 -13.18
N SER A 171 -4.91 -8.39 -14.30
CA SER A 171 -6.29 -7.90 -14.34
C SER A 171 -7.24 -8.62 -13.35
N ASN A 172 -7.06 -9.93 -13.17
CA ASN A 172 -7.86 -10.67 -12.20
C ASN A 172 -7.37 -10.37 -10.77
N PHE A 173 -6.05 -10.27 -10.61
CA PHE A 173 -5.43 -9.99 -9.32
C PHE A 173 -5.89 -8.63 -8.77
N ILE A 174 -5.79 -7.56 -9.54
CA ILE A 174 -6.20 -6.22 -9.08
C ILE A 174 -7.70 -6.12 -8.83
N ASP A 175 -8.54 -6.86 -9.54
CA ASP A 175 -9.99 -6.88 -9.32
C ASP A 175 -10.37 -7.50 -7.97
N VAL A 176 -9.59 -8.44 -7.45
CA VAL A 176 -9.86 -9.17 -6.20
C VAL A 176 -9.03 -8.64 -5.03
N TYR A 177 -7.75 -8.39 -5.27
CA TYR A 177 -6.73 -8.04 -4.26
C TYR A 177 -6.24 -6.59 -4.43
N PHE A 178 -7.16 -5.67 -4.71
CA PHE A 178 -6.85 -4.25 -4.88
C PHE A 178 -6.18 -3.63 -3.64
N PRO A 179 -6.57 -3.97 -2.39
CA PRO A 179 -5.89 -3.45 -1.20
C PRO A 179 -4.38 -3.70 -1.22
N GLU A 180 -3.96 -4.93 -1.57
CA GLU A 180 -2.55 -5.33 -1.65
C GLU A 180 -1.81 -4.61 -2.78
N VAL A 181 -2.49 -4.39 -3.91
CA VAL A 181 -1.94 -3.62 -5.04
C VAL A 181 -1.76 -2.15 -4.66
N LEU A 182 -2.73 -1.58 -3.96
CA LEU A 182 -2.69 -0.19 -3.51
C LEU A 182 -1.60 0.02 -2.45
N ASP A 183 -1.46 -0.92 -1.50
CA ASP A 183 -0.38 -0.92 -0.51
C ASP A 183 0.99 -0.96 -1.19
N ALA A 184 1.21 -1.92 -2.10
CA ALA A 184 2.45 -2.03 -2.85
C ALA A 184 2.73 -0.78 -3.69
N PHE A 185 1.71 -0.12 -4.24
CA PHE A 185 1.88 1.08 -5.05
C PHE A 185 2.21 2.33 -4.22
N LEU A 186 1.58 2.50 -3.05
CA LEU A 186 1.75 3.67 -2.18
C LEU A 186 2.98 3.55 -1.27
N PHE A 187 3.21 2.36 -0.73
CA PHE A 187 4.15 2.14 0.38
C PHE A 187 5.23 1.10 0.02
N ASP A 188 5.56 0.93 -1.27
CA ASP A 188 6.65 0.03 -1.69
C ASP A 188 8.04 0.51 -1.20
N ASP A 189 8.09 0.83 0.10
CA ASP A 189 9.28 1.22 0.85
C ASP A 189 10.08 0.00 1.37
N SER A 190 9.68 -1.23 0.98
CA SER A 190 10.47 -2.44 1.26
C SER A 190 11.91 -2.34 0.69
N SER A 191 12.17 -1.37 -0.24
CA SER A 191 13.52 -1.08 -0.72
C SER A 191 14.41 -0.39 0.29
N VAL A 192 13.86 0.50 1.11
CA VAL A 192 14.63 1.15 2.18
C VAL A 192 15.11 0.08 3.13
N VAL A 193 14.20 -0.80 3.58
CA VAL A 193 14.53 -1.89 4.49
C VAL A 193 15.51 -2.89 3.86
N ALA A 194 15.26 -3.35 2.62
CA ALA A 194 16.14 -4.34 1.97
C ALA A 194 17.48 -3.78 1.49
N GLN A 195 17.55 -2.50 1.07
CA GLN A 195 18.83 -1.86 0.75
C GLN A 195 19.61 -1.48 2.01
N GLU A 196 18.95 -1.08 3.04
CA GLU A 196 19.57 -0.76 4.31
C GLU A 196 20.09 -2.01 5.03
N MET A 197 19.44 -3.16 4.90
CA MET A 197 19.93 -4.44 5.42
C MET A 197 21.24 -4.95 4.75
N LYS A 198 21.63 -4.38 3.59
CA LYS A 198 22.93 -4.66 2.96
C LYS A 198 24.06 -4.08 3.78
N GLY A 199 24.57 -4.81 4.74
CA GLY A 199 25.69 -4.41 5.58
C GLY A 199 25.57 -4.90 7.01
N LEU A 200 24.48 -5.57 7.33
CA LEU A 200 24.33 -6.30 8.59
C LEU A 200 25.16 -7.60 8.56
N SER A 201 25.64 -8.03 9.72
CA SER A 201 26.20 -9.38 9.88
C SER A 201 25.08 -10.43 9.81
N ASP A 202 25.47 -11.72 9.64
CA ASP A 202 24.50 -12.82 9.62
C ASP A 202 23.67 -12.88 10.91
N GLU A 203 24.28 -12.58 12.07
CA GLU A 203 23.60 -12.55 13.35
C GLU A 203 22.65 -11.36 13.48
N GLN A 204 23.02 -10.20 12.91
CA GLN A 204 22.17 -9.01 12.90
C GLN A 204 20.98 -9.19 11.97
N THR A 205 21.19 -9.82 10.80
CA THR A 205 20.12 -10.19 9.87
C THR A 205 19.16 -11.19 10.51
N PHE A 206 19.69 -12.20 11.20
CA PHE A 206 18.87 -13.18 11.92
C PHE A 206 17.94 -12.52 12.96
N VAL A 207 18.38 -11.47 13.65
CA VAL A 207 17.49 -10.71 14.56
C VAL A 207 16.33 -10.05 13.81
N ALA A 208 16.60 -9.42 12.67
CA ALA A 208 15.57 -8.80 11.86
C ALA A 208 14.54 -9.82 11.33
N ASP A 209 15.03 -10.94 10.80
CA ASP A 209 14.17 -12.02 10.27
C ASP A 209 13.29 -12.63 11.36
N GLN A 210 13.87 -12.89 12.54
CA GLN A 210 13.12 -13.44 13.67
C GLN A 210 12.10 -12.43 14.22
N PHE A 211 12.45 -11.16 14.31
CA PHE A 211 11.52 -10.11 14.70
C PHE A 211 10.34 -10.04 13.74
N GLN A 212 10.60 -9.99 12.43
CA GLN A 212 9.57 -9.97 11.42
C GLN A 212 8.63 -11.16 11.54
N SER A 213 9.19 -12.38 11.60
CA SER A 213 8.39 -13.63 11.70
C SER A 213 7.46 -13.62 12.93
N VAL A 214 7.97 -13.21 14.10
CA VAL A 214 7.16 -13.14 15.31
C VAL A 214 6.06 -12.08 15.20
N MET A 215 6.37 -10.92 14.65
CA MET A 215 5.38 -9.85 14.49
C MET A 215 4.26 -10.21 13.50
N GLU A 216 4.60 -10.88 12.40
CA GLU A 216 3.64 -11.42 11.46
C GLU A 216 2.72 -12.47 12.11
N GLU A 217 3.27 -13.38 12.92
CA GLU A 217 2.50 -14.38 13.67
C GLU A 217 1.53 -13.75 14.70
N THR A 218 1.90 -12.61 15.29
CA THR A 218 1.02 -11.86 16.21
C THR A 218 -0.04 -11.04 15.50
N GLY A 219 0.02 -10.93 14.17
CA GLY A 219 -0.89 -10.08 13.37
C GLY A 219 -0.59 -8.59 13.51
N MET A 220 0.63 -8.23 13.88
CA MET A 220 1.06 -6.84 13.94
C MET A 220 1.03 -6.22 12.53
N HIS A 221 0.51 -4.99 12.42
CA HIS A 221 0.46 -4.28 11.16
C HIS A 221 1.86 -4.06 10.58
N ARG A 222 1.99 -4.18 9.26
CA ARG A 222 3.26 -4.17 8.54
C ARG A 222 4.10 -2.91 8.79
N SER A 223 3.49 -1.74 8.86
CA SER A 223 4.19 -0.49 9.14
C SER A 223 4.95 -0.50 10.48
N PHE A 224 4.41 -1.16 11.50
CA PHE A 224 5.09 -1.33 12.78
C PHE A 224 6.24 -2.34 12.69
N ILE A 225 6.09 -3.38 11.86
CA ILE A 225 7.17 -4.34 11.58
C ILE A 225 8.33 -3.62 10.88
N ASP A 226 8.03 -2.88 9.83
CA ASP A 226 9.02 -2.11 9.07
C ASP A 226 9.71 -1.06 9.94
N LEU A 227 8.95 -0.36 10.80
CA LEU A 227 9.51 0.54 11.82
C LEU A 227 10.53 -0.17 12.70
N GLY A 228 10.19 -1.35 13.23
CA GLY A 228 11.10 -2.13 14.05
C GLY A 228 12.39 -2.50 13.32
N ILE A 229 12.28 -2.90 12.06
CA ILE A 229 13.43 -3.24 11.19
C ILE A 229 14.31 -2.03 10.92
N VAL A 230 13.72 -0.88 10.59
CA VAL A 230 14.46 0.39 10.39
C VAL A 230 15.19 0.83 11.65
N LEU A 231 14.53 0.75 12.80
CA LEU A 231 15.16 1.05 14.10
C LEU A 231 16.31 0.07 14.40
N TRP A 232 16.13 -1.21 14.10
CA TRP A 232 17.20 -2.22 14.26
C TRP A 232 18.40 -1.92 13.39
N TYR A 233 18.17 -1.65 12.12
CA TYR A 233 19.24 -1.26 11.18
C TYR A 233 19.99 -0.01 11.66
N SER A 234 19.26 1.04 12.04
CA SER A 234 19.84 2.29 12.54
C SER A 234 20.69 2.04 13.80
N PHE A 235 20.23 1.15 14.69
CA PHE A 235 20.99 0.74 15.87
C PHE A 235 22.27 0.00 15.48
N CYS A 236 22.18 -0.99 14.59
CA CYS A 236 23.35 -1.74 14.11
C CYS A 236 24.37 -0.84 13.44
N LYS A 237 23.91 0.10 12.58
CA LYS A 237 24.78 1.05 11.92
C LYS A 237 25.53 1.98 12.88
N LYS A 238 24.88 2.46 13.93
CA LYS A 238 25.48 3.38 14.93
C LYS A 238 26.35 2.65 15.95
N ARG A 239 25.98 1.44 16.34
CA ARG A 239 26.60 0.74 17.48
C ARG A 239 27.39 -0.49 17.08
N ASN A 240 27.03 -1.14 15.95
CA ASN A 240 27.58 -2.43 15.51
C ASN A 240 27.67 -3.46 16.66
N PRO A 241 26.52 -3.85 17.27
CA PRO A 241 26.53 -4.70 18.46
C PRO A 241 27.03 -6.11 18.14
N ASP A 242 27.78 -6.71 19.08
CA ASP A 242 28.12 -8.12 19.04
C ASP A 242 26.94 -8.95 19.60
N ILE A 243 26.34 -9.77 18.74
CA ILE A 243 25.08 -10.46 19.03
C ILE A 243 25.32 -11.82 19.66
N HIS A 244 25.43 -11.86 21.00
CA HIS A 244 25.53 -13.12 21.72
C HIS A 244 24.19 -13.79 22.02
N ASN A 245 23.12 -13.05 22.07
CA ASN A 245 21.75 -13.52 22.28
C ASN A 245 20.78 -12.78 21.36
N PRO A 246 20.48 -13.31 20.17
CA PRO A 246 19.57 -12.68 19.22
C PRO A 246 18.19 -12.40 19.79
N MET A 247 17.62 -13.34 20.57
CA MET A 247 16.28 -13.21 21.14
C MET A 247 16.14 -12.04 22.12
N LEU A 248 17.25 -11.56 22.70
CA LEU A 248 17.25 -10.35 23.52
C LEU A 248 16.89 -9.12 22.69
N TYR A 249 17.45 -9.00 21.49
CA TYR A 249 17.18 -7.88 20.59
C TYR A 249 15.82 -7.99 19.92
N VAL A 250 15.37 -9.20 19.59
CA VAL A 250 13.97 -9.45 19.13
C VAL A 250 12.99 -8.98 20.21
N ALA A 251 13.19 -9.32 21.47
CA ALA A 251 12.35 -8.86 22.58
C ALA A 251 12.36 -7.34 22.76
N ILE A 252 13.52 -6.67 22.52
CA ILE A 252 13.61 -5.21 22.57
C ILE A 252 12.81 -4.57 21.46
N LEU A 253 12.94 -5.07 20.23
CA LEU A 253 12.21 -4.56 19.06
C LEU A 253 10.71 -4.76 19.24
N HIS A 254 10.28 -5.96 19.69
CA HIS A 254 8.89 -6.23 20.03
C HIS A 254 8.36 -5.23 21.07
N TYR A 255 9.10 -5.02 22.15
CA TYR A 255 8.71 -4.06 23.18
C TYR A 255 8.59 -2.63 22.65
N VAL A 256 9.55 -2.18 21.82
CA VAL A 256 9.56 -0.82 21.27
C VAL A 256 8.37 -0.60 20.34
N VAL A 257 8.13 -1.56 19.45
CA VAL A 257 7.05 -1.49 18.46
C VAL A 257 5.68 -1.58 19.13
N GLU A 258 5.47 -2.52 20.04
CA GLU A 258 4.20 -2.66 20.75
C GLU A 258 3.91 -1.46 21.65
N LYS A 259 4.96 -0.90 22.26
CA LYS A 259 4.84 0.35 23.01
C LYS A 259 4.44 1.53 22.11
N ALA A 260 4.99 1.62 20.92
CA ALA A 260 4.61 2.62 19.94
C ALA A 260 3.16 2.43 19.48
N ALA A 261 2.73 1.19 19.16
CA ALA A 261 1.40 0.89 18.67
C ALA A 261 0.30 1.03 19.74
N PHE A 262 0.56 0.60 20.99
CA PHE A 262 -0.49 0.41 22.01
C PHE A 262 -0.18 1.04 23.37
N GLY A 263 0.96 1.72 23.53
CA GLY A 263 1.33 2.34 24.79
C GLY A 263 1.78 1.32 25.85
N GLY A 264 2.89 0.61 25.60
CA GLY A 264 3.39 -0.46 26.46
C GLY A 264 3.79 -0.03 27.88
N ASP A 265 3.56 -0.92 28.83
CA ASP A 265 3.87 -0.76 30.26
C ASP A 265 4.88 -1.77 30.79
N ASP A 266 5.12 -1.78 32.11
CA ASP A 266 6.02 -2.74 32.74
C ASP A 266 5.48 -4.19 32.79
N GLN A 267 4.17 -4.41 32.51
CA GLN A 267 3.60 -5.75 32.38
C GLN A 267 4.04 -6.40 31.07
N LEU A 268 4.04 -5.63 29.98
CA LEU A 268 4.52 -6.08 28.68
C LEU A 268 5.97 -6.59 28.77
N LYS A 269 6.86 -5.85 29.44
CA LYS A 269 8.25 -6.32 29.64
C LYS A 269 8.35 -7.66 30.31
N LYS A 270 7.48 -7.96 31.29
CA LYS A 270 7.46 -9.24 31.97
C LYS A 270 7.01 -10.38 31.07
N LEU A 271 5.98 -10.14 30.28
CA LEU A 271 5.49 -11.11 29.30
C LEU A 271 6.57 -11.45 28.27
N LEU A 272 7.25 -10.44 27.71
CA LEU A 272 8.32 -10.65 26.73
C LEU A 272 9.54 -11.36 27.34
N VAL A 273 9.87 -11.12 28.61
CA VAL A 273 10.91 -11.84 29.32
C VAL A 273 10.61 -13.34 29.39
N GLU A 274 9.36 -13.71 29.67
CA GLU A 274 8.92 -15.11 29.73
C GLU A 274 8.87 -15.74 28.35
N GLU A 275 8.31 -15.03 27.37
CA GLU A 275 8.13 -15.48 25.99
C GLU A 275 9.47 -15.76 25.29
N TYR A 276 10.41 -14.81 25.37
CA TYR A 276 11.71 -14.94 24.72
C TYR A 276 12.79 -15.62 25.57
N GLY A 277 12.45 -16.01 26.79
CA GLY A 277 13.40 -16.69 27.72
C GLY A 277 14.61 -15.82 28.07
N VAL A 278 14.46 -14.49 28.10
CA VAL A 278 15.54 -13.56 28.38
C VAL A 278 15.49 -13.06 29.82
N SER A 279 16.62 -12.56 30.32
CA SER A 279 16.68 -11.99 31.68
C SER A 279 16.10 -10.59 31.69
N GLN A 280 15.20 -10.29 32.64
CA GLN A 280 14.62 -8.96 32.82
C GLN A 280 15.70 -7.88 33.00
N TYR A 281 16.75 -8.17 33.73
CA TYR A 281 17.87 -7.26 33.93
C TYR A 281 18.55 -6.92 32.59
N ARG A 282 18.87 -7.95 31.78
CA ARG A 282 19.50 -7.77 30.48
C ARG A 282 18.58 -7.05 29.49
N LEU A 283 17.27 -7.34 29.51
CA LEU A 283 16.29 -6.62 28.67
C LEU A 283 16.29 -5.13 29.02
N CYS A 284 16.25 -4.78 30.31
CA CYS A 284 16.24 -3.37 30.71
C CYS A 284 17.57 -2.65 30.41
N GLU A 285 18.70 -3.32 30.56
CA GLU A 285 20.03 -2.78 30.25
C GLU A 285 20.16 -2.51 28.73
N ALA A 286 19.88 -3.52 27.91
CA ALA A 286 19.99 -3.41 26.45
C ALA A 286 18.93 -2.45 25.87
N TYR A 287 17.72 -2.41 26.40
CA TYR A 287 16.72 -1.42 26.02
C TYR A 287 17.16 0.01 26.34
N THR A 288 17.83 0.21 27.49
CA THR A 288 18.35 1.54 27.86
C THR A 288 19.43 1.97 26.87
N GLU A 289 20.33 1.06 26.49
CA GLU A 289 21.34 1.32 25.46
C GLU A 289 20.69 1.63 24.10
N PHE A 290 19.72 0.80 23.67
CA PHE A 290 18.96 0.97 22.44
C PHE A 290 18.30 2.35 22.37
N LYS A 291 17.60 2.73 23.45
CA LYS A 291 16.96 4.05 23.58
C LYS A 291 17.97 5.21 23.55
N GLN A 292 19.12 5.08 24.16
CA GLN A 292 20.15 6.13 24.15
C GLN A 292 20.74 6.33 22.75
N VAL A 293 20.99 5.25 22.02
CA VAL A 293 21.57 5.28 20.68
C VAL A 293 20.58 5.86 19.65
N LEU A 294 19.29 5.55 19.81
CA LEU A 294 18.20 5.94 18.89
C LEU A 294 17.33 7.08 19.44
N GLN A 295 17.84 7.84 20.43
CA GLN A 295 17.06 8.93 21.03
C GLN A 295 16.47 9.93 20.02
N PRO A 296 17.19 10.37 18.98
CA PRO A 296 16.62 11.27 17.98
C PRO A 296 15.43 10.66 17.23
N GLU A 297 15.59 9.42 16.74
CA GLU A 297 14.56 8.71 15.98
C GLU A 297 13.32 8.42 16.83
N LEU A 298 13.51 8.01 18.07
CA LEU A 298 12.41 7.73 18.99
C LEU A 298 11.68 9.00 19.44
N GLN A 299 12.35 10.15 19.53
CA GLN A 299 11.70 11.44 19.82
C GLN A 299 10.86 11.94 18.62
N GLU A 300 11.32 11.69 17.40
CA GLU A 300 10.55 12.00 16.20
C GLU A 300 9.27 11.16 16.12
N LEU A 301 9.37 9.87 16.45
CA LEU A 301 8.21 8.97 16.57
C LEU A 301 7.23 9.39 17.67
N ASP A 302 7.73 9.70 18.88
CA ASP A 302 6.88 10.18 19.98
C ASP A 302 6.15 11.49 19.57
N GLY A 303 6.79 12.37 18.80
CA GLY A 303 6.19 13.60 18.27
C GLY A 303 5.13 13.38 17.20
N ILE A 304 5.29 12.35 16.36
CA ILE A 304 4.28 11.95 15.37
C ILE A 304 3.07 11.34 16.07
N MET A 305 3.29 10.46 17.04
CA MET A 305 2.23 9.78 17.79
C MET A 305 1.41 10.73 18.70
N GLU A 306 2.01 11.80 19.24
CA GLU A 306 1.29 12.81 20.03
C GLU A 306 0.39 13.73 19.15
N ASN A 307 0.61 13.75 17.84
CA ASN A 307 -0.15 14.58 16.88
C ASN A 307 -1.19 13.75 16.09
N MET A 308 -1.24 12.43 16.30
CA MET A 308 -2.27 11.52 15.79
C MET A 308 -3.38 11.33 16.84
#